data_c6cb9c46ecda81badf56707e8860bbb8
#
_entry.id   c6cb9c46ecda81badf56707e8860bbb8
#
_cell.length_a   1.000
_cell.length_b   1.000
_cell.length_c   1.000
_cell.angle_alpha   90.00
_cell.angle_beta   90.00
_cell.angle_gamma   90.00
#
_symmetry.space_group_name_H-M   'P 1'
#
loop_
_entity.id
_entity.type
_entity.pdbx_description
1 polymer ?
#
loop_
_entity_poly.entity_id
_entity_poly.type
_entity_poly.pdbx_seq_one_letter_code
_entity_poly.pdbx_strand_id
1 'polypeptide(L)'
;MSNETLHILSKGPGCGDHFNKCLMTLTENDHLLLIEDGVYWATKGVAEALDSIPCSVSLLKADLEARGVANTLGDVVDDNQFVTLTANYKRSISWF
;
A
#
# COMPACT_ATOMS: atom_id res chain seq x y z
N MET A 1 -20.72 9.53 -4.16
CA MET A 1 -19.80 9.67 -4.45
C MET A 1 -18.72 9.09 -3.77
N SER A 2 -17.80 8.85 -4.13
CA SER A 2 -16.82 8.09 -3.47
C SER A 2 -16.01 8.89 -2.51
N ASN A 3 -15.56 8.23 -1.48
CA ASN A 3 -14.68 8.80 -0.55
C ASN A 3 -13.32 8.30 -0.82
N GLU A 4 -12.74 8.74 -1.82
CA GLU A 4 -11.45 8.26 -2.25
C GLU A 4 -10.36 8.68 -1.29
N THR A 5 -9.86 7.72 -0.55
CA THR A 5 -8.77 7.93 0.41
C THR A 5 -7.55 7.12 -0.03
N LEU A 6 -6.41 7.76 -0.03
CA LEU A 6 -5.14 7.07 -0.24
C LEU A 6 -4.59 6.65 1.11
N HIS A 7 -4.46 5.34 1.33
CA HIS A 7 -3.88 4.83 2.56
C HIS A 7 -2.41 4.51 2.30
N ILE A 8 -1.53 5.08 3.09
CA ILE A 8 -0.09 4.89 2.95
C ILE A 8 0.40 4.07 4.13
N LEU A 9 0.85 2.85 3.86
CA LEU A 9 1.29 1.93 4.89
C LEU A 9 2.80 1.74 4.80
N SER A 10 3.51 2.08 5.88
CA SER A 10 4.96 1.95 5.94
C SER A 10 5.42 0.79 6.81
N LYS A 11 4.50 0.10 7.50
CA LYS A 11 4.88 -0.99 8.40
C LYS A 11 4.70 -2.33 7.72
N GLY A 12 5.70 -3.18 7.87
CA GLY A 12 5.71 -4.51 7.29
C GLY A 12 5.03 -5.55 8.16
N PRO A 13 5.00 -6.80 7.69
CA PRO A 13 4.47 -7.91 8.48
C PRO A 13 5.24 -8.05 9.79
N GLY A 14 4.52 -8.28 10.87
CA GLY A 14 5.14 -8.47 12.17
C GLY A 14 5.36 -7.20 12.97
N CYS A 15 4.98 -6.04 12.42
CA CYS A 15 5.18 -4.77 13.09
C CYS A 15 3.86 -4.23 13.66
N GLY A 16 3.19 -5.00 14.47
CA GLY A 16 1.97 -4.56 15.14
C GLY A 16 0.73 -4.68 14.27
N ASP A 17 -0.30 -3.92 14.62
CA ASP A 17 -1.62 -4.06 14.01
C ASP A 17 -1.93 -3.04 12.94
N HIS A 18 -0.93 -2.34 12.45
CA HIS A 18 -1.17 -1.26 11.48
C HIS A 18 -1.88 -1.76 10.23
N PHE A 19 -1.46 -2.92 9.72
CA PHE A 19 -2.08 -3.48 8.53
C PHE A 19 -3.53 -3.84 8.78
N ASN A 20 -3.81 -4.50 9.90
CA ASN A 20 -5.18 -4.90 10.23
C ASN A 20 -6.09 -3.69 10.41
N LYS A 21 -5.60 -2.66 11.08
CA LYS A 21 -6.37 -1.44 11.28
C LYS A 21 -6.64 -0.73 9.96
N CYS A 22 -5.63 -0.68 9.10
CA CYS A 22 -5.78 -0.12 7.77
C CYS A 22 -6.81 -0.90 6.97
N LEU A 23 -6.71 -2.24 6.99
CA LEU A 23 -7.60 -3.11 6.25
C LEU A 23 -9.06 -2.89 6.63
N MET A 24 -9.32 -2.66 7.92
CA MET A 24 -10.67 -2.45 8.40
C MET A 24 -11.30 -1.15 7.89
N THR A 25 -10.50 -0.19 7.46
CA THR A 25 -10.99 1.09 6.98
C THR A 25 -11.03 1.19 5.46
N LEU A 26 -10.43 0.23 4.76
CA LEU A 26 -10.39 0.27 3.29
C LEU A 26 -11.75 0.02 2.68
N THR A 27 -12.07 0.77 1.62
CA THR A 27 -13.25 0.55 0.81
C THR A 27 -12.83 0.35 -0.63
N GLU A 28 -13.74 -0.09 -1.48
CA GLU A 28 -13.42 -0.35 -2.87
C GLU A 28 -13.05 0.91 -3.65
N ASN A 29 -13.36 2.08 -3.11
CA ASN A 29 -13.02 3.35 -3.74
C ASN A 29 -11.69 3.93 -3.25
N ASP A 30 -11.04 3.27 -2.31
CA ASP A 30 -9.78 3.73 -1.77
C ASP A 30 -8.62 3.16 -2.57
N HIS A 31 -7.41 3.48 -2.15
CA HIS A 31 -6.19 2.96 -2.75
C HIS A 31 -5.18 2.73 -1.63
N LEU A 32 -4.50 1.60 -1.67
CA LEU A 32 -3.46 1.29 -0.70
C LEU A 32 -2.10 1.43 -1.36
N LEU A 33 -1.23 2.25 -0.78
CA LEU A 33 0.13 2.43 -1.25
C LEU A 33 1.09 1.91 -0.19
N LEU A 34 1.91 0.96 -0.57
CA LEU A 34 2.92 0.36 0.31
C LEU A 34 4.25 1.04 0.06
N ILE A 35 4.83 1.57 1.14
CA ILE A 35 6.14 2.24 1.08
C ILE A 35 7.03 1.68 2.19
N GLU A 36 8.29 1.94 2.10
CA GLU A 36 9.27 1.53 3.12
C GLU A 36 9.08 0.04 3.43
N ASP A 37 9.01 -0.33 4.70
CA ASP A 37 8.85 -1.74 5.07
C ASP A 37 7.49 -2.31 4.67
N GLY A 38 6.53 -1.45 4.33
CA GLY A 38 5.23 -1.90 3.86
C GLY A 38 5.31 -2.73 2.58
N VAL A 39 6.36 -2.53 1.77
CA VAL A 39 6.50 -3.30 0.53
C VAL A 39 6.78 -4.79 0.80
N TYR A 40 7.18 -5.15 2.01
CA TYR A 40 7.38 -6.56 2.35
C TYR A 40 6.08 -7.36 2.33
N TRP A 41 4.92 -6.70 2.35
CA TRP A 41 3.65 -7.39 2.22
C TRP A 41 3.49 -8.07 0.86
N ALA A 42 4.30 -7.67 -0.13
CA ALA A 42 4.27 -8.28 -1.45
C ALA A 42 5.19 -9.50 -1.56
N THR A 43 5.90 -9.87 -0.49
CA THR A 43 6.80 -11.01 -0.55
C THR A 43 6.01 -12.31 -0.53
N LYS A 44 6.61 -13.32 -1.13
CA LYS A 44 6.03 -14.64 -1.17
C LYS A 44 5.83 -15.16 0.27
N GLY A 45 4.66 -15.68 0.53
CA GLY A 45 4.34 -16.20 1.85
C GLY A 45 3.46 -15.28 2.67
N VAL A 46 3.45 -13.98 2.40
CA VAL A 46 2.56 -13.05 3.09
C VAL A 46 1.65 -12.30 2.13
N ALA A 47 1.88 -12.41 0.83
CA ALA A 47 1.08 -11.69 -0.16
C ALA A 47 -0.39 -12.10 -0.13
N GLU A 48 -0.71 -13.27 0.41
CA GLU A 48 -2.08 -13.73 0.53
C GLU A 48 -2.94 -12.78 1.38
N ALA A 49 -2.31 -12.09 2.32
CA ALA A 49 -3.03 -11.13 3.15
C ALA A 49 -3.61 -9.99 2.34
N LEU A 50 -3.04 -9.73 1.16
CA LEU A 50 -3.51 -8.67 0.29
C LEU A 50 -4.71 -9.09 -0.56
N ASP A 51 -5.02 -10.39 -0.60
CA ASP A 51 -6.15 -10.90 -1.39
C ASP A 51 -7.49 -10.39 -0.88
N SER A 52 -7.55 -10.04 0.40
CA SER A 52 -8.80 -9.56 0.99
C SER A 52 -8.97 -8.05 0.85
N ILE A 53 -8.00 -7.36 0.23
CA ILE A 53 -8.08 -5.92 0.07
C ILE A 53 -9.06 -5.58 -1.05
N PRO A 54 -10.06 -4.74 -0.78
CA PRO A 54 -11.12 -4.47 -1.76
C PRO A 54 -10.74 -3.46 -2.82
N CYS A 55 -9.56 -2.87 -2.75
CA CYS A 55 -9.18 -1.76 -3.63
C CYS A 55 -7.84 -2.04 -4.31
N SER A 56 -7.41 -1.10 -5.15
CA SER A 56 -6.12 -1.19 -5.83
C SER A 56 -4.97 -1.05 -4.85
N VAL A 57 -3.88 -1.75 -5.13
CA VAL A 57 -2.67 -1.72 -4.31
C VAL A 57 -1.51 -1.29 -5.20
N SER A 58 -0.71 -0.34 -4.71
CA SER A 58 0.50 0.10 -5.38
C SER A 58 1.68 -0.02 -4.43
N LEU A 59 2.88 -0.20 -5.00
CA LEU A 59 4.11 -0.34 -4.23
C LEU A 59 5.14 0.63 -4.79
N LEU A 60 5.83 1.33 -3.90
CA LEU A 60 6.81 2.31 -4.34
C LEU A 60 8.08 1.61 -4.84
N LYS A 61 8.45 1.90 -6.07
CA LYS A 61 9.56 1.21 -6.75
C LYS A 61 10.88 1.34 -5.99
N ALA A 62 11.20 2.54 -5.52
CA ALA A 62 12.46 2.77 -4.81
C ALA A 62 12.57 1.89 -3.56
N ASP A 63 11.46 1.70 -2.86
CA ASP A 63 11.46 0.90 -1.64
C ASP A 63 11.54 -0.59 -1.94
N LEU A 64 10.94 -1.04 -3.04
CA LEU A 64 11.08 -2.41 -3.49
C LEU A 64 12.54 -2.71 -3.82
N GLU A 65 13.18 -1.81 -4.55
CA GLU A 65 14.56 -1.98 -4.96
C GLU A 65 15.52 -1.92 -3.77
N ALA A 66 15.28 -0.99 -2.87
CA ALA A 66 16.14 -0.86 -1.69
C ALA A 66 16.12 -2.10 -0.80
N ARG A 67 15.02 -2.83 -0.81
CA ARG A 67 14.85 -4.01 0.05
C ARG A 67 14.95 -5.33 -0.70
N GLY A 68 15.21 -5.27 -2.01
CA GLY A 68 15.35 -6.47 -2.81
C GLY A 68 14.07 -7.28 -2.91
N VAL A 69 12.93 -6.63 -2.84
CA VAL A 69 11.64 -7.31 -2.91
C VAL A 69 11.16 -7.37 -4.36
N ALA A 70 10.87 -8.57 -4.84
CA ALA A 70 10.28 -8.73 -6.16
C ALA A 70 8.77 -8.58 -6.03
N ASN A 71 8.19 -7.67 -6.82
CA ASN A 71 6.77 -7.46 -6.76
C ASN A 71 6.03 -8.63 -7.39
N THR A 72 5.11 -9.23 -6.64
CA THR A 72 4.30 -10.34 -7.13
C THR A 72 2.83 -9.95 -7.30
N LEU A 73 2.47 -8.74 -6.92
CA LEU A 73 1.11 -8.27 -7.04
C LEU A 73 1.08 -6.74 -6.95
N GLY A 74 -0.01 -6.14 -7.37
CA GLY A 74 -0.17 -4.70 -7.34
C GLY A 74 0.64 -4.00 -8.42
N ASP A 75 0.54 -2.69 -8.44
CA ASP A 75 1.22 -1.86 -9.42
C ASP A 75 2.44 -1.20 -8.81
N VAL A 76 3.56 -1.28 -9.51
CA VAL A 76 4.79 -0.60 -9.07
C VAL A 76 4.74 0.84 -9.57
N VAL A 77 4.92 1.79 -8.66
CA VAL A 77 4.87 3.22 -8.99
C VAL A 77 6.22 3.86 -8.67
N ASP A 78 6.62 4.80 -9.50
CA ASP A 78 7.84 5.58 -9.25
C ASP A 78 7.49 6.83 -8.43
N ASP A 79 8.50 7.65 -8.13
CA ASP A 79 8.31 8.84 -7.31
C ASP A 79 7.32 9.82 -7.94
N ASN A 80 7.34 9.98 -9.26
CA ASN A 80 6.42 10.89 -9.93
C ASN A 80 4.98 10.38 -9.85
N GLN A 81 4.80 9.08 -9.99
CA GLN A 81 3.49 8.46 -9.87
C GLN A 81 2.97 8.53 -8.44
N PHE A 82 3.88 8.42 -7.46
CA PHE A 82 3.51 8.58 -6.06
C PHE A 82 2.94 9.98 -5.82
N VAL A 83 3.62 11.01 -6.32
CA VAL A 83 3.13 12.39 -6.18
C VAL A 83 1.76 12.55 -6.86
N THR A 84 1.60 11.95 -8.04
CA THR A 84 0.33 12.01 -8.76
C THR A 84 -0.79 11.34 -7.96
N LEU A 85 -0.50 10.20 -7.32
CA LEU A 85 -1.49 9.52 -6.50
C LEU A 85 -1.93 10.41 -5.33
N THR A 86 -0.99 11.06 -4.64
CA THR A 86 -1.34 11.91 -3.51
C THR A 86 -2.18 13.10 -3.95
N ALA A 87 -1.97 13.58 -5.17
CA ALA A 87 -2.72 14.71 -5.70
C ALA A 87 -4.13 14.33 -6.17
N ASN A 88 -4.31 13.07 -6.58
CA ASN A 88 -5.58 12.62 -7.14
C ASN A 88 -6.61 12.21 -6.09
N TYR A 89 -6.18 11.91 -4.88
CA TYR A 89 -7.12 11.49 -3.85
C TYR A 89 -7.47 12.66 -2.95
N LYS A 90 -8.72 12.69 -2.49
CA LYS A 90 -9.21 13.79 -1.69
C LYS A 90 -8.51 13.88 -0.35
N ARG A 91 -8.06 12.75 0.17
CA ARG A 91 -7.34 12.73 1.43
C ARG A 91 -6.41 11.55 1.45
N SER A 92 -5.45 11.60 2.36
CA SER A 92 -4.56 10.47 2.58
C SER A 92 -4.42 10.23 4.07
N ILE A 93 -4.24 8.97 4.42
CA ILE A 93 -4.02 8.55 5.79
C ILE A 93 -2.72 7.76 5.82
N SER A 94 -1.84 8.14 6.71
CA SER A 94 -0.56 7.44 6.87
C SER A 94 -0.63 6.52 8.08
N TRP A 95 -0.29 5.26 7.85
CA TRP A 95 -0.28 4.24 8.89
C TRP A 95 1.18 3.93 9.23
N PHE A 96 1.72 4.71 10.14
CA PHE A 96 3.12 4.59 10.51
C PHE A 96 3.31 3.96 11.87
#